data_b50736d7b2343b9f1ce36374a5de5369
#
_entry.id   b50736d7b2343b9f1ce36374a5de5369
#
_cell.length_a   1.000
_cell.length_b   1.000
_cell.length_c   1.000
_cell.angle_alpha   90.00
_cell.angle_beta   90.00
_cell.angle_gamma   90.00
#
_symmetry.space_group_name_H-M   'P 1'
#
loop_
_entity.id
_entity.type
_entity.pdbx_description
1 polymer ?
#
loop_
_entity_poly.entity_id
_entity_poly.type
_entity_poly.pdbx_seq_one_letter_code
_entity_poly.pdbx_strand_id
1 'polypeptide(L)'
;MKRQFNFKNFFTGLGIVCAIFLLFFFIAFFGNPISRLLADKAADKYIETHYKDLDLIRDRAHYNFKDGYYIVRLRDKNSEDTKFYLGFDSFGKLKQDTYDDILFNTEIR
;
A
#
# COMPACT_ATOMS: atom_id res chain seq x y z
N MET A 1 21.14 -30.50 -39.83
CA MET A 1 21.15 -29.05 -39.86
C MET A 1 21.64 -28.50 -38.54
N LYS A 2 22.71 -27.74 -38.58
CA LYS A 2 23.24 -27.17 -37.36
C LYS A 2 22.50 -25.87 -37.06
N ARG A 3 21.94 -25.79 -35.88
CA ARG A 3 21.34 -24.56 -35.41
C ARG A 3 22.46 -23.67 -34.85
N GLN A 4 22.65 -22.52 -35.44
CA GLN A 4 23.62 -21.57 -34.91
C GLN A 4 23.05 -20.93 -33.67
N PHE A 5 23.83 -20.94 -32.60
CA PHE A 5 23.47 -20.25 -31.37
C PHE A 5 23.80 -18.77 -31.54
N ASN A 6 22.79 -17.92 -31.43
CA ASN A 6 22.97 -16.47 -31.57
C ASN A 6 23.12 -15.85 -30.17
N PHE A 7 24.34 -15.55 -29.78
CA PHE A 7 24.63 -14.96 -28.47
C PHE A 7 23.96 -13.61 -28.28
N LYS A 8 23.84 -12.82 -29.34
CA LYS A 8 23.20 -11.52 -29.28
C LYS A 8 21.74 -11.63 -28.87
N ASN A 9 21.02 -12.54 -29.48
CA ASN A 9 19.61 -12.78 -29.14
C ASN A 9 19.49 -13.40 -27.75
N PHE A 10 20.42 -14.27 -27.36
CA PHE A 10 20.44 -14.85 -26.04
C PHE A 10 20.61 -13.78 -24.97
N PHE A 11 21.58 -12.89 -25.11
CA PHE A 11 21.83 -11.81 -24.15
C PHE A 11 20.67 -10.82 -24.11
N THR A 12 20.03 -10.55 -25.26
CA THR A 12 18.86 -9.69 -25.30
C THR A 12 17.71 -10.31 -24.50
N GLY A 13 17.46 -11.62 -24.73
CA GLY A 13 16.42 -12.33 -23.98
C GLY A 13 16.72 -12.40 -22.50
N LEU A 14 17.98 -12.65 -22.13
CA LEU A 14 18.40 -12.69 -20.74
C LEU A 14 18.21 -11.34 -20.07
N GLY A 15 18.55 -10.26 -20.77
CA GLY A 15 18.35 -8.91 -20.25
C GLY A 15 16.88 -8.59 -19.99
N ILE A 16 15.99 -9.02 -20.89
CA ILE A 16 14.55 -8.83 -20.72
C ILE A 16 14.05 -9.58 -19.49
N VAL A 17 14.48 -10.83 -19.33
CA VAL A 17 14.09 -11.64 -18.16
C VAL A 17 14.58 -10.98 -16.87
N CYS A 18 15.83 -10.52 -16.84
CA CYS A 18 16.37 -9.83 -15.68
C CYS A 18 15.59 -8.55 -15.35
N ALA A 19 15.22 -7.78 -16.38
CA ALA A 19 14.44 -6.56 -16.20
C ALA A 19 13.06 -6.87 -15.58
N ILE A 20 12.42 -7.95 -16.03
CA ILE A 20 11.14 -8.38 -15.49
C ILE A 20 11.29 -8.78 -14.01
N PHE A 21 12.33 -9.55 -13.66
CA PHE A 21 12.61 -9.92 -12.27
C PHE A 21 12.86 -8.70 -11.39
N LEU A 22 13.65 -7.74 -11.88
CA LEU A 22 13.90 -6.50 -11.14
C LEU A 22 12.61 -5.73 -10.90
N LEU A 23 11.74 -5.68 -11.89
CA LEU A 23 10.44 -5.03 -11.76
C LEU A 23 9.58 -5.71 -10.70
N PHE A 24 9.53 -7.05 -10.70
CA PHE A 24 8.82 -7.80 -9.67
C PHE A 24 9.37 -7.54 -8.28
N PHE A 25 10.70 -7.54 -8.12
CA PHE A 25 11.33 -7.23 -6.85
C PHE A 25 10.99 -5.83 -6.39
N PHE A 26 11.04 -4.87 -7.31
CA PHE A 26 10.72 -3.48 -7.00
C PHE A 26 9.29 -3.35 -6.48
N ILE A 27 8.33 -3.99 -7.17
CA ILE A 27 6.93 -3.97 -6.76
C ILE A 27 6.74 -4.67 -5.41
N ALA A 28 7.46 -5.77 -5.18
CA ALA A 28 7.35 -6.52 -3.93
C ALA A 28 7.81 -5.71 -2.72
N PHE A 29 8.85 -4.88 -2.87
CA PHE A 29 9.39 -4.09 -1.76
C PHE A 29 8.74 -2.71 -1.64
N PHE A 30 8.42 -2.06 -2.76
CA PHE A 30 7.93 -0.68 -2.76
C PHE A 30 6.45 -0.55 -3.08
N GLY A 31 5.83 -1.64 -3.50
CA GLY A 31 4.42 -1.66 -3.83
C GLY A 31 4.14 -1.20 -5.26
N ASN A 32 2.89 -1.38 -5.67
CA ASN A 32 2.41 -1.00 -6.99
C ASN A 32 1.89 0.44 -6.93
N PRO A 33 2.39 1.35 -7.78
CA PRO A 33 1.91 2.75 -7.79
C PRO A 33 0.40 2.86 -8.04
N ILE A 34 -0.16 2.00 -8.89
CA ILE A 34 -1.60 2.00 -9.16
C ILE A 34 -2.38 1.60 -7.93
N SER A 35 -1.93 0.55 -7.22
CA SER A 35 -2.55 0.12 -5.97
C SER A 35 -2.47 1.19 -4.89
N ARG A 36 -1.37 1.95 -4.85
CA ARG A 36 -1.22 3.08 -3.94
C ARG A 36 -2.26 4.15 -4.23
N LEU A 37 -2.48 4.48 -5.49
CA LEU A 37 -3.50 5.45 -5.87
C LEU A 37 -4.90 4.96 -5.51
N LEU A 38 -5.18 3.68 -5.72
CA LEU A 38 -6.46 3.10 -5.34
C LEU A 38 -6.67 3.16 -3.84
N ALA A 39 -5.62 2.89 -3.06
CA ALA A 39 -5.69 2.99 -1.61
C ALA A 39 -5.91 4.42 -1.15
N ASP A 40 -5.24 5.40 -1.76
CA ASP A 40 -5.45 6.81 -1.43
C ASP A 40 -6.88 7.25 -1.70
N LYS A 41 -7.45 6.87 -2.85
CA LYS A 41 -8.83 7.21 -3.19
C LYS A 41 -9.81 6.52 -2.24
N ALA A 42 -9.56 5.25 -1.94
CA ALA A 42 -10.41 4.48 -1.03
C ALA A 42 -10.36 5.07 0.38
N ALA A 43 -9.17 5.53 0.83
CA ALA A 43 -9.01 6.16 2.12
C ALA A 43 -9.80 7.46 2.21
N ASP A 44 -9.73 8.31 1.18
CA ASP A 44 -10.48 9.56 1.16
C ASP A 44 -11.98 9.31 1.26
N LYS A 45 -12.47 8.36 0.48
CA LYS A 45 -13.88 8.01 0.49
C LYS A 45 -14.31 7.42 1.84
N TYR A 46 -13.48 6.57 2.42
CA TYR A 46 -13.78 5.94 3.71
C TYR A 46 -13.82 6.97 4.83
N ILE A 47 -12.85 7.88 4.86
CA ILE A 47 -12.79 8.96 5.85
C ILE A 47 -14.03 9.86 5.72
N GLU A 48 -14.38 10.24 4.50
CA GLU A 48 -15.54 11.07 4.25
C GLU A 48 -16.84 10.42 4.70
N THR A 49 -16.92 9.09 4.56
CA THR A 49 -18.13 8.34 4.90
C THR A 49 -18.21 8.01 6.39
N HIS A 50 -17.11 7.60 7.02
CA HIS A 50 -17.13 7.05 8.38
C HIS A 50 -16.58 8.00 9.43
N TYR A 51 -15.73 8.95 9.07
CA TYR A 51 -15.06 9.85 10.02
C TYR A 51 -15.30 11.31 9.66
N LYS A 52 -16.46 11.58 9.15
CA LYS A 52 -16.88 12.91 8.71
C LYS A 52 -16.80 13.97 9.82
N ASP A 53 -17.06 13.54 11.06
CA ASP A 53 -17.11 14.44 12.21
C ASP A 53 -15.73 14.67 12.83
N LEU A 54 -14.70 13.97 12.37
CA LEU A 54 -13.34 14.11 12.85
C LEU A 54 -12.52 15.00 11.90
N ASP A 55 -11.70 15.85 12.48
CA ASP A 55 -10.79 16.69 11.70
C ASP A 55 -9.46 15.96 11.58
N LEU A 56 -9.35 15.08 10.59
CA LEU A 56 -8.22 14.19 10.43
C LEU A 56 -7.17 14.73 9.48
N ILE A 57 -5.92 14.56 9.86
CA ILE A 57 -4.76 14.75 8.99
C ILE A 57 -4.32 13.36 8.55
N ARG A 58 -4.12 13.18 7.27
CA ARG A 58 -3.70 11.88 6.74
C ARG A 58 -2.40 11.99 5.97
N ASP A 59 -1.61 10.91 6.02
CA ASP A 59 -0.46 10.72 5.15
C ASP A 59 -0.90 10.00 3.88
N ARG A 60 -0.05 10.03 2.86
CA ARG A 60 -0.28 9.25 1.65
C ARG A 60 -0.16 7.76 1.96
N ALA A 61 -0.88 6.95 1.18
CA ALA A 61 -0.75 5.50 1.27
C ALA A 61 0.69 5.08 1.01
N HIS A 62 1.21 4.19 1.84
CA HIS A 62 2.52 3.59 1.64
C HIS A 62 2.42 2.07 1.78
N TYR A 63 3.30 1.38 1.08
CA TYR A 63 3.28 -0.07 1.04
C TYR A 63 4.04 -0.65 2.24
N ASN A 64 3.40 -1.56 2.95
CA ASN A 64 4.02 -2.34 4.01
C ASN A 64 4.28 -3.75 3.48
N PHE A 65 5.54 -4.05 3.16
CA PHE A 65 5.88 -5.35 2.57
C PHE A 65 5.66 -6.53 3.51
N LYS A 66 5.62 -6.29 4.81
CA LYS A 66 5.37 -7.35 5.80
C LYS A 66 3.96 -7.89 5.70
N ASP A 67 2.99 -7.00 5.51
CA ASP A 67 1.58 -7.37 5.44
C ASP A 67 1.08 -7.47 4.01
N GLY A 68 1.78 -6.85 3.08
CA GLY A 68 1.31 -6.72 1.70
C GLY A 68 0.19 -5.72 1.54
N TYR A 69 -0.03 -4.87 2.53
CA TYR A 69 -1.09 -3.87 2.52
C TYR A 69 -0.56 -2.47 2.27
N TYR A 70 -1.44 -1.61 1.80
CA TYR A 70 -1.17 -0.18 1.63
C TYR A 70 -1.77 0.54 2.82
N ILE A 71 -0.92 1.20 3.59
CA ILE A 71 -1.28 1.77 4.89
C ILE A 71 -1.43 3.27 4.75
N VAL A 72 -2.54 3.80 5.27
CA VAL A 72 -2.79 5.25 5.37
C VAL A 72 -2.86 5.60 6.84
N ARG A 73 -1.92 6.41 7.30
CA ARG A 73 -1.87 6.85 8.70
C ARG A 73 -2.73 8.10 8.86
N LEU A 74 -3.47 8.12 9.96
CA LEU A 74 -4.39 9.19 10.28
C LEU A 74 -4.16 9.68 11.70
N ARG A 75 -4.39 10.97 11.91
CA ARG A 75 -4.39 11.53 13.25
C ARG A 75 -5.41 12.64 13.32
N ASP A 76 -5.98 12.85 14.52
CA ASP A 76 -6.90 13.95 14.77
C ASP A 76 -6.10 15.20 15.10
N LYS A 77 -6.43 16.31 14.44
CA LYS A 77 -5.80 17.61 14.72
C LYS A 77 -5.99 18.04 16.16
N ASN A 78 -7.13 17.70 16.73
CA ASN A 78 -7.53 18.15 18.06
C ASN A 78 -7.12 17.22 19.19
N SER A 79 -6.56 16.05 18.86
CA SER A 79 -6.16 15.07 19.84
C SER A 79 -4.90 14.32 19.37
N GLU A 80 -3.79 14.53 20.09
CA GLU A 80 -2.54 13.84 19.76
C GLU A 80 -2.61 12.34 20.05
N ASP A 81 -3.52 11.93 20.92
CA ASP A 81 -3.68 10.53 21.30
C ASP A 81 -4.49 9.74 20.28
N THR A 82 -5.22 10.41 19.41
CA THR A 82 -6.03 9.76 18.39
C THR A 82 -5.22 9.59 17.12
N LYS A 83 -4.46 8.50 17.07
CA LYS A 83 -3.67 8.10 15.91
C LYS A 83 -4.06 6.68 15.55
N PHE A 84 -4.39 6.48 14.28
CA PHE A 84 -4.77 5.15 13.81
C PHE A 84 -4.39 5.02 12.34
N TYR A 85 -4.57 3.85 11.78
CA TYR A 85 -4.28 3.62 10.37
C TYR A 85 -5.34 2.76 9.73
N LEU A 86 -5.45 2.92 8.40
CA LEU A 86 -6.28 2.09 7.54
C LEU A 86 -5.36 1.27 6.65
N GLY A 87 -5.69 0.00 6.48
CA GLY A 87 -4.95 -0.90 5.60
C GLY A 87 -5.81 -1.34 4.45
N PHE A 88 -5.29 -1.22 3.22
CA PHE A 88 -5.99 -1.58 2.00
C PHE A 88 -5.19 -2.63 1.24
N ASP A 89 -5.90 -3.51 0.51
CA ASP A 89 -5.25 -4.48 -0.35
C ASP A 89 -4.82 -3.84 -1.68
N SER A 90 -4.28 -4.66 -2.59
CA SER A 90 -3.82 -4.18 -3.90
C SER A 90 -4.93 -3.63 -4.78
N PHE A 91 -6.17 -3.91 -4.46
CA PHE A 91 -7.34 -3.46 -5.21
C PHE A 91 -8.05 -2.27 -4.55
N GLY A 92 -7.50 -1.76 -3.46
CA GLY A 92 -8.10 -0.65 -2.73
C GLY A 92 -9.23 -1.04 -1.82
N LYS A 93 -9.35 -2.31 -1.43
CA LYS A 93 -10.34 -2.74 -0.46
C LYS A 93 -9.80 -2.60 0.95
N LEU A 94 -10.63 -2.07 1.84
CA LEU A 94 -10.26 -1.92 3.24
C LEU A 94 -10.11 -3.30 3.90
N LYS A 95 -8.98 -3.53 4.52
CA LYS A 95 -8.68 -4.77 5.26
C LYS A 95 -8.48 -4.53 6.74
N GLN A 96 -8.06 -3.33 7.13
CA GLN A 96 -7.80 -2.99 8.52
C GLN A 96 -8.26 -1.58 8.81
N ASP A 97 -8.90 -1.41 9.97
CA ASP A 97 -9.22 -0.11 10.54
C ASP A 97 -8.93 -0.21 12.03
N THR A 98 -7.90 0.49 12.48
CA THR A 98 -7.45 0.37 13.87
C THR A 98 -8.10 1.38 14.82
N TYR A 99 -9.04 2.17 14.33
CA TYR A 99 -9.72 3.17 15.15
C TYR A 99 -10.48 2.53 16.32
N ASP A 100 -11.18 1.43 16.05
CA ASP A 100 -11.93 0.72 17.07
C ASP A 100 -11.01 0.17 18.17
N ASP A 101 -9.82 -0.27 17.80
CA ASP A 101 -8.83 -0.75 18.78
C ASP A 101 -8.39 0.36 19.71
N ILE A 102 -8.22 1.57 19.19
CA ILE A 102 -7.85 2.73 19.99
C ILE A 102 -8.97 3.08 20.98
N LEU A 103 -10.21 3.10 20.52
CA LEU A 103 -11.36 3.37 21.36
C LEU A 103 -11.49 2.31 22.46
N PHE A 104 -11.30 1.05 22.12
CA PHE A 104 -11.37 -0.05 23.07
C PHE A 104 -10.31 0.10 24.15
N ASN A 105 -9.06 0.40 23.77
CA ASN A 105 -7.97 0.60 24.73
C ASN A 105 -8.22 1.81 25.63
N THR A 106 -8.82 2.85 25.10
CA THR A 106 -9.14 4.06 25.86
C THR A 106 -10.23 3.76 26.91
N GLU A 107 -11.20 2.94 26.57
CA GLU A 107 -12.27 2.55 27.50
C GLU A 107 -11.76 1.69 28.65
N ILE A 108 -10.75 0.84 28.41
CA ILE A 108 -10.20 -0.05 29.40
C ILE A 108 -9.35 0.73 30.43
N ARG A 109 -8.73 1.80 30.01
CA ARG A 109 -7.95 2.65 30.89
C ARG A 109 -8.86 3.43 31.83
#